data_4a363c6e90926d7a9550031e9369ce24
#
_entry.id   4a363c6e90926d7a9550031e9369ce24
#
_cell.length_a   1.000
_cell.length_b   1.000
_cell.length_c   1.000
_cell.angle_alpha   90.00
_cell.angle_beta   90.00
_cell.angle_gamma   90.00
#
_symmetry.space_group_name_H-M   'P 1'
#
loop_
_entity.id
_entity.type
_entity.pdbx_description
1 polymer ?
#
loop_
_entity_poly.entity_id
_entity_poly.type
_entity_poly.pdbx_seq_one_letter_code
_entity_poly.pdbx_strand_id
1 'polypeptide(L)'
;MSLLVLIHGDNPPEREAVLQAELDKAMGSGEQVMGAHIFQGAETDAQALVTALTPSLFSETGAVVIQGIEECSAAINEILVSGVRGALESGISVFLVGEKGPNQSSKAGKALMKLVKEVGKEKPCPAPKLHELPGWVEKRVKSRFNRSMDRDAVALLVDRAGTTDFRKVGEVLADLDQELEKMDSRLDPGQKITVAMVEDMVGDRRPVSLQDFLDALAHRKPAQLVKSLLRLREEGMPGFLLAQTAWTEFVQLFRLRKAMDRGERAENAARDLGINAFIFQKRAFETAAKSRPADRWLADMASLCKIESQDKRGHYQNEWLLELEFHQISR
;
A
#
# COMPACT_ATOMS: atom_id res chain seq x y z
N MET A 1 24.90 8.30 26.80
CA MET A 1 23.77 8.06 27.72
C MET A 1 22.91 6.98 27.12
N SER A 2 22.81 5.84 27.77
CA SER A 2 21.98 4.70 27.31
C SER A 2 20.49 5.03 27.35
N LEU A 3 19.73 4.53 26.38
CA LEU A 3 18.33 4.88 26.16
C LEU A 3 17.49 3.62 25.93
N LEU A 4 16.29 3.57 26.51
CA LEU A 4 15.22 2.70 26.07
C LEU A 4 14.27 3.52 25.22
N VAL A 5 14.08 3.12 23.96
CA VAL A 5 13.18 3.84 23.03
C VAL A 5 12.23 2.85 22.36
N LEU A 6 10.94 3.13 22.45
CA LEU A 6 9.90 2.46 21.66
C LEU A 6 9.53 3.33 20.47
N ILE A 7 9.79 2.82 19.26
CA ILE A 7 9.48 3.47 17.98
C ILE A 7 8.34 2.68 17.35
N HIS A 8 7.15 3.26 17.24
CA HIS A 8 5.99 2.54 16.77
C HIS A 8 5.05 3.40 15.91
N GLY A 9 4.27 2.76 15.07
CA GLY A 9 3.31 3.41 14.17
C GLY A 9 3.33 2.78 12.79
N ASP A 10 2.38 3.13 11.96
CA ASP A 10 2.13 2.57 10.64
C ASP A 10 2.84 3.35 9.50
N ASN A 11 3.95 4.04 9.82
CA ASN A 11 4.81 4.73 8.88
C ASN A 11 6.23 4.12 8.88
N PRO A 12 6.49 3.07 8.07
CA PRO A 12 7.78 2.37 8.05
C PRO A 12 8.97 3.29 7.76
N PRO A 13 8.94 4.18 6.72
CA PRO A 13 10.04 5.08 6.44
C PRO A 13 10.40 6.03 7.59
N GLU A 14 9.40 6.48 8.35
CA GLU A 14 9.61 7.36 9.49
C GLU A 14 10.19 6.58 10.68
N ARG A 15 9.72 5.34 10.92
CA ARG A 15 10.30 4.47 11.95
C ARG A 15 11.79 4.23 11.72
N GLU A 16 12.17 3.96 10.47
CA GLU A 16 13.57 3.75 10.08
C GLU A 16 14.41 5.01 10.28
N ALA A 17 13.90 6.17 9.85
CA ALA A 17 14.60 7.44 10.02
C ALA A 17 14.77 7.81 11.50
N VAL A 18 13.75 7.58 12.33
CA VAL A 18 13.83 7.82 13.79
C VAL A 18 14.77 6.84 14.45
N LEU A 19 14.76 5.55 14.08
CA LEU A 19 15.68 4.54 14.59
C LEU A 19 17.12 4.93 14.29
N GLN A 20 17.44 5.28 13.04
CA GLN A 20 18.79 5.70 12.66
C GLN A 20 19.25 6.93 13.44
N ALA A 21 18.40 7.95 13.56
CA ALA A 21 18.71 9.15 14.31
C ALA A 21 18.94 8.88 15.81
N GLU A 22 18.21 7.95 16.43
CA GLU A 22 18.42 7.59 17.84
C GLU A 22 19.66 6.68 18.01
N LEU A 23 19.96 5.80 17.05
CA LEU A 23 21.20 5.02 17.03
C LEU A 23 22.44 5.94 16.92
N ASP A 24 22.43 6.91 16.00
CA ASP A 24 23.50 7.88 15.83
C ASP A 24 23.78 8.69 17.11
N LYS A 25 22.72 9.02 17.86
CA LYS A 25 22.85 9.69 19.16
C LYS A 25 23.42 8.78 20.25
N ALA A 26 23.07 7.49 20.23
CA ALA A 26 23.49 6.55 21.26
C ALA A 26 24.93 6.06 21.03
N MET A 27 25.35 5.89 19.78
CA MET A 27 26.61 5.23 19.41
C MET A 27 27.60 6.17 18.73
N GLY A 28 27.19 7.38 18.33
CA GLY A 28 27.96 8.28 17.46
C GLY A 28 27.70 8.02 15.98
N SER A 29 27.96 9.03 15.14
CA SER A 29 27.76 8.92 13.69
C SER A 29 28.92 8.18 13.03
N GLY A 30 28.64 7.23 12.16
CA GLY A 30 29.62 6.57 11.29
C GLY A 30 29.87 5.08 11.61
N GLU A 31 31.13 4.65 11.54
CA GLU A 31 31.55 3.22 11.63
C GLU A 31 31.11 2.47 12.90
N GLN A 32 30.69 3.16 13.94
CA GLN A 32 30.28 2.58 15.23
C GLN A 32 28.88 1.91 15.21
N VAL A 33 28.05 2.15 14.20
CA VAL A 33 26.76 1.44 14.05
C VAL A 33 26.96 -0.08 13.84
N MET A 34 28.14 -0.52 13.47
CA MET A 34 28.49 -1.96 13.37
C MET A 34 28.42 -2.71 14.72
N GLY A 35 28.27 -2.04 15.85
CA GLY A 35 28.10 -2.66 17.17
C GLY A 35 26.64 -2.87 17.63
N ALA A 36 25.66 -2.64 16.78
CA ALA A 36 24.26 -2.88 17.12
C ALA A 36 23.86 -4.34 16.86
N HIS A 37 23.28 -4.99 17.86
CA HIS A 37 22.66 -6.31 17.72
C HIS A 37 21.20 -6.14 17.29
N ILE A 38 20.86 -6.61 16.07
CA ILE A 38 19.51 -6.50 15.51
C ILE A 38 18.81 -7.87 15.57
N PHE A 39 17.64 -7.91 16.18
CA PHE A 39 16.79 -9.08 16.30
C PHE A 39 15.46 -8.85 15.59
N GLN A 40 14.94 -9.91 14.95
CA GLN A 40 13.61 -9.92 14.37
C GLN A 40 12.63 -10.54 15.38
N GLY A 41 11.57 -9.85 15.75
CA GLY A 41 10.68 -10.20 16.85
C GLY A 41 10.19 -11.64 16.85
N ALA A 42 9.72 -12.13 15.70
CA ALA A 42 9.23 -13.50 15.56
C ALA A 42 10.33 -14.58 15.68
N GLU A 43 11.58 -14.23 15.27
CA GLU A 43 12.72 -15.16 15.17
C GLU A 43 13.78 -14.92 16.24
N THR A 44 13.49 -14.07 17.24
CA THR A 44 14.45 -13.70 18.27
C THR A 44 14.85 -14.92 19.10
N ASP A 45 16.14 -15.28 19.08
CA ASP A 45 16.70 -16.28 19.97
C ASP A 45 16.89 -15.74 21.38
N ALA A 46 16.33 -16.45 22.36
CA ALA A 46 16.34 -16.02 23.76
C ALA A 46 17.75 -15.93 24.36
N GLN A 47 18.64 -16.90 24.02
CA GLN A 47 20.00 -16.94 24.54
C GLN A 47 20.87 -15.83 23.95
N ALA A 48 20.72 -15.60 22.65
CA ALA A 48 21.41 -14.50 21.95
C ALA A 48 20.99 -13.13 22.50
N LEU A 49 19.66 -12.95 22.79
CA LEU A 49 19.14 -11.72 23.36
C LEU A 49 19.68 -11.47 24.77
N VAL A 50 19.70 -12.50 25.64
CA VAL A 50 20.31 -12.38 26.99
C VAL A 50 21.76 -11.97 26.89
N THR A 51 22.52 -12.59 25.97
CA THR A 51 23.94 -12.24 25.75
C THR A 51 24.10 -10.79 25.28
N ALA A 52 23.25 -10.32 24.35
CA ALA A 52 23.31 -8.94 23.83
C ALA A 52 22.92 -7.89 24.89
N LEU A 53 22.06 -8.23 25.85
CA LEU A 53 21.67 -7.35 26.96
C LEU A 53 22.69 -7.35 28.11
N THR A 54 23.70 -8.25 28.08
CA THR A 54 24.71 -8.38 29.11
C THR A 54 25.98 -7.59 28.71
N PRO A 55 26.57 -6.79 29.60
CA PRO A 55 27.75 -6.02 29.29
C PRO A 55 28.94 -6.92 28.89
N SER A 56 29.60 -6.56 27.82
CA SER A 56 30.85 -7.21 27.41
C SER A 56 32.06 -6.46 27.98
N LEU A 57 33.08 -7.21 28.40
CA LEU A 57 34.33 -6.63 28.85
C LEU A 57 35.12 -5.86 27.77
N PHE A 58 34.70 -5.99 26.52
CA PHE A 58 35.41 -5.45 25.34
C PHE A 58 34.65 -4.36 24.59
N SER A 59 33.44 -3.99 25.02
CA SER A 59 32.65 -2.91 24.39
C SER A 59 32.14 -1.92 25.43
N GLU A 60 32.57 -0.66 25.30
CA GLU A 60 32.14 0.42 26.19
C GLU A 60 30.71 0.92 25.91
N THR A 61 30.19 0.70 24.70
CA THR A 61 28.83 1.11 24.26
C THR A 61 28.24 0.05 23.32
N GLY A 62 26.99 -0.20 23.47
CA GLY A 62 26.26 -1.16 22.63
C GLY A 62 24.84 -0.71 22.37
N ALA A 63 24.24 -1.27 21.32
CA ALA A 63 22.80 -1.11 21.05
C ALA A 63 22.17 -2.46 20.74
N VAL A 64 20.96 -2.65 21.26
CA VAL A 64 20.10 -3.79 20.94
C VAL A 64 18.84 -3.26 20.28
N VAL A 65 18.55 -3.76 19.09
CA VAL A 65 17.37 -3.36 18.30
C VAL A 65 16.48 -4.58 18.13
N ILE A 66 15.22 -4.47 18.54
CA ILE A 66 14.20 -5.48 18.31
C ILE A 66 13.23 -4.93 17.27
N GLN A 67 13.24 -5.48 16.06
CA GLN A 67 12.28 -5.14 15.00
C GLN A 67 11.08 -6.09 15.07
N GLY A 68 9.86 -5.58 14.85
CA GLY A 68 8.64 -6.36 15.00
C GLY A 68 8.32 -6.72 16.46
N ILE A 69 8.44 -5.76 17.38
CA ILE A 69 8.24 -6.00 18.83
C ILE A 69 6.86 -6.58 19.16
N GLU A 70 5.84 -6.29 18.37
CA GLU A 70 4.50 -6.87 18.50
C GLU A 70 4.44 -8.38 18.22
N GLU A 71 5.42 -8.92 17.51
CA GLU A 71 5.53 -10.34 17.15
C GLU A 71 6.33 -11.15 18.17
N CYS A 72 6.98 -10.47 19.12
CA CYS A 72 7.76 -11.12 20.16
C CYS A 72 6.90 -12.04 21.04
N SER A 73 7.45 -13.23 21.33
CA SER A 73 6.87 -14.17 22.27
C SER A 73 6.82 -13.60 23.69
N ALA A 74 5.97 -14.18 24.55
CA ALA A 74 5.91 -13.80 25.96
C ALA A 74 7.27 -13.99 26.66
N ALA A 75 8.01 -15.05 26.34
CA ALA A 75 9.34 -15.32 26.88
C ALA A 75 10.35 -14.22 26.52
N ILE A 76 10.36 -13.76 25.28
CA ILE A 76 11.24 -12.65 24.84
C ILE A 76 10.87 -11.35 25.58
N ASN A 77 9.58 -11.07 25.72
CA ASN A 77 9.13 -9.90 26.49
C ASN A 77 9.53 -10.00 27.98
N GLU A 78 9.54 -11.18 28.60
CA GLU A 78 10.00 -11.38 29.98
C GLU A 78 11.52 -11.13 30.11
N ILE A 79 12.32 -11.60 29.15
CA ILE A 79 13.76 -11.32 29.08
C ILE A 79 14.01 -9.81 28.98
N LEU A 80 13.27 -9.11 28.10
CA LEU A 80 13.39 -7.66 27.97
C LEU A 80 13.01 -6.94 29.28
N VAL A 81 11.91 -7.33 29.94
CA VAL A 81 11.50 -6.73 31.22
C VAL A 81 12.56 -6.90 32.31
N SER A 82 13.20 -8.06 32.39
CA SER A 82 14.21 -8.36 33.41
C SER A 82 15.58 -7.77 33.07
N GLY A 83 15.97 -7.74 31.80
CA GLY A 83 17.34 -7.40 31.36
C GLY A 83 17.57 -5.92 31.02
N VAL A 84 16.51 -5.19 30.56
CA VAL A 84 16.67 -3.83 30.04
C VAL A 84 17.29 -2.85 31.06
N ARG A 85 16.88 -2.88 32.34
CA ARG A 85 17.42 -1.97 33.36
C ARG A 85 18.92 -2.16 33.54
N GLY A 86 19.38 -3.41 33.65
CA GLY A 86 20.79 -3.74 33.77
C GLY A 86 21.59 -3.36 32.52
N ALA A 87 21.00 -3.55 31.33
CA ALA A 87 21.59 -3.13 30.07
C ALA A 87 21.80 -1.61 30.01
N LEU A 88 20.79 -0.83 30.41
CA LEU A 88 20.89 0.64 30.48
C LEU A 88 21.97 1.11 31.46
N GLU A 89 22.04 0.51 32.66
CA GLU A 89 23.07 0.81 33.67
C GLU A 89 24.48 0.51 33.14
N SER A 90 24.59 -0.49 32.27
CA SER A 90 25.86 -0.91 31.66
C SER A 90 26.22 -0.19 30.36
N GLY A 91 25.46 0.85 29.98
CA GLY A 91 25.76 1.64 28.77
C GLY A 91 25.12 1.14 27.48
N ILE A 92 24.34 0.04 27.50
CA ILE A 92 23.68 -0.54 26.34
C ILE A 92 22.35 0.15 26.11
N SER A 93 22.11 0.71 24.91
CA SER A 93 20.81 1.27 24.51
C SER A 93 19.92 0.20 23.91
N VAL A 94 18.60 0.28 24.17
CA VAL A 94 17.63 -0.70 23.69
C VAL A 94 16.55 0.01 22.87
N PHE A 95 16.37 -0.44 21.64
CA PHE A 95 15.39 0.10 20.70
C PHE A 95 14.35 -0.97 20.35
N LEU A 96 13.11 -0.69 20.67
CA LEU A 96 11.94 -1.53 20.36
C LEU A 96 11.21 -0.90 19.17
N VAL A 97 11.15 -1.59 18.06
CA VAL A 97 10.60 -1.05 16.80
C VAL A 97 9.46 -1.94 16.30
N GLY A 98 8.34 -1.34 15.93
CA GLY A 98 7.20 -2.10 15.39
C GLY A 98 6.09 -1.24 14.81
N GLU A 99 5.12 -1.86 14.18
CA GLU A 99 3.88 -1.19 13.77
C GLU A 99 3.05 -0.83 15.00
N LYS A 100 3.07 -1.73 15.97
CA LYS A 100 2.42 -1.57 17.28
C LYS A 100 3.46 -1.68 18.38
N GLY A 101 3.09 -1.31 19.59
CA GLY A 101 3.93 -1.60 20.75
C GLY A 101 3.87 -3.08 21.14
N PRO A 102 4.60 -3.46 22.22
CA PRO A 102 4.59 -4.83 22.72
C PRO A 102 3.18 -5.38 22.91
N ASN A 103 2.99 -6.67 22.62
CA ASN A 103 1.67 -7.31 22.66
C ASN A 103 1.06 -7.26 24.07
N GLN A 104 0.10 -6.38 24.27
CA GLN A 104 -0.55 -6.15 25.55
C GLN A 104 -1.59 -7.23 25.93
N SER A 105 -1.81 -8.26 25.11
CA SER A 105 -2.63 -9.40 25.49
C SER A 105 -1.91 -10.29 26.52
N SER A 106 -0.57 -10.26 26.54
CA SER A 106 0.26 -11.00 27.49
C SER A 106 0.59 -10.15 28.74
N LYS A 107 0.83 -10.82 29.87
CA LYS A 107 1.29 -10.18 31.11
C LYS A 107 2.68 -9.54 30.92
N ALA A 108 3.56 -10.24 30.21
CA ALA A 108 4.91 -9.77 29.93
C ALA A 108 4.92 -8.52 29.01
N GLY A 109 4.09 -8.50 27.96
CA GLY A 109 3.97 -7.33 27.09
C GLY A 109 3.40 -6.10 27.82
N LYS A 110 2.43 -6.30 28.74
CA LYS A 110 1.96 -5.21 29.63
C LYS A 110 3.07 -4.68 30.53
N ALA A 111 3.87 -5.58 31.11
CA ALA A 111 4.99 -5.21 31.96
C ALA A 111 6.08 -4.46 31.17
N LEU A 112 6.39 -4.91 29.94
CA LEU A 112 7.35 -4.23 29.06
C LEU A 112 6.85 -2.83 28.68
N MET A 113 5.57 -2.67 28.35
CA MET A 113 5.00 -1.36 28.04
C MET A 113 5.03 -0.42 29.26
N LYS A 114 4.79 -0.96 30.47
CA LYS A 114 4.95 -0.21 31.70
C LYS A 114 6.40 0.24 31.92
N LEU A 115 7.38 -0.64 31.68
CA LEU A 115 8.80 -0.32 31.75
C LEU A 115 9.21 0.79 30.81
N VAL A 116 8.70 0.74 29.54
CA VAL A 116 8.93 1.82 28.55
C VAL A 116 8.42 3.17 29.08
N LYS A 117 7.23 3.20 29.70
CA LYS A 117 6.67 4.43 30.26
C LYS A 117 7.43 4.96 31.49
N GLU A 118 8.04 4.07 32.27
CA GLU A 118 8.80 4.45 33.47
C GLU A 118 10.20 4.98 33.17
N VAL A 119 10.95 4.31 32.32
CA VAL A 119 12.37 4.59 32.10
C VAL A 119 12.75 4.87 30.64
N GLY A 120 11.81 4.71 29.72
CA GLY A 120 12.03 4.87 28.30
C GLY A 120 11.43 6.13 27.69
N LYS A 121 11.45 6.18 26.36
CA LYS A 121 10.80 7.20 25.54
C LYS A 121 9.99 6.54 24.45
N GLU A 122 8.79 7.06 24.19
CA GLU A 122 7.97 6.65 23.06
C GLU A 122 8.17 7.64 21.90
N LYS A 123 8.32 7.10 20.70
CA LYS A 123 8.44 7.83 19.43
C LYS A 123 7.35 7.31 18.49
N PRO A 124 6.17 7.93 18.49
CA PRO A 124 5.11 7.55 17.57
C PRO A 124 5.42 8.02 16.15
N CYS A 125 5.26 7.13 15.20
CA CYS A 125 5.44 7.36 13.76
C CYS A 125 4.13 7.06 13.02
N PRO A 126 3.09 7.89 13.18
CA PRO A 126 1.80 7.66 12.53
C PRO A 126 1.91 7.89 11.02
N ALA A 127 1.18 7.09 10.25
CA ALA A 127 1.03 7.35 8.83
C ALA A 127 0.18 8.62 8.60
N PRO A 128 0.51 9.42 7.58
CA PRO A 128 -0.34 10.52 7.14
C PRO A 128 -1.65 9.97 6.56
N LYS A 129 -2.68 10.80 6.53
CA LYS A 129 -3.92 10.49 5.81
C LYS A 129 -3.66 10.53 4.30
N LEU A 130 -4.49 9.84 3.51
CA LEU A 130 -4.33 9.76 2.05
C LEU A 130 -4.19 11.13 1.37
N HIS A 131 -4.97 12.12 1.80
CA HIS A 131 -4.91 13.48 1.24
C HIS A 131 -3.67 14.27 1.66
N GLU A 132 -2.93 13.79 2.67
CA GLU A 132 -1.69 14.41 3.16
C GLU A 132 -0.44 13.82 2.50
N LEU A 133 -0.58 12.74 1.71
CA LEU A 133 0.54 12.07 1.02
C LEU A 133 1.39 13.01 0.15
N PRO A 134 0.83 13.94 -0.64
CA PRO A 134 1.65 14.89 -1.39
C PRO A 134 2.58 15.71 -0.49
N GLY A 135 2.07 16.23 0.62
CA GLY A 135 2.87 16.98 1.60
C GLY A 135 3.92 16.11 2.30
N TRP A 136 3.61 14.83 2.54
CA TRP A 136 4.57 13.87 3.08
C TRP A 136 5.72 13.63 2.08
N VAL A 137 5.42 13.41 0.79
CA VAL A 137 6.43 13.24 -0.26
C VAL A 137 7.35 14.46 -0.36
N GLU A 138 6.79 15.67 -0.43
CA GLU A 138 7.58 16.92 -0.48
C GLU A 138 8.53 17.04 0.72
N LYS A 139 8.02 16.78 1.92
CA LYS A 139 8.81 16.79 3.15
C LYS A 139 9.92 15.74 3.12
N ARG A 140 9.61 14.53 2.65
CA ARG A 140 10.54 13.41 2.58
C ARG A 140 11.67 13.67 1.59
N VAL A 141 11.35 14.17 0.39
CA VAL A 141 12.34 14.58 -0.63
C VAL A 141 13.31 15.60 -0.07
N LYS A 142 12.81 16.59 0.66
CA LYS A 142 13.65 17.65 1.24
C LYS A 142 14.49 17.14 2.42
N SER A 143 13.88 16.36 3.34
CA SER A 143 14.57 15.98 4.58
C SER A 143 15.57 14.83 4.41
N ARG A 144 15.24 13.82 3.57
CA ARG A 144 16.11 12.64 3.38
C ARG A 144 17.12 12.84 2.26
N PHE A 145 16.69 13.43 1.14
CA PHE A 145 17.52 13.51 -0.06
C PHE A 145 18.10 14.91 -0.32
N ASN A 146 17.71 15.91 0.49
CA ASN A 146 18.12 17.32 0.32
C ASN A 146 17.84 17.85 -1.11
N ARG A 147 16.71 17.44 -1.69
CA ARG A 147 16.29 17.78 -3.05
C ARG A 147 14.97 18.55 -3.06
N SER A 148 14.64 19.04 -4.26
CA SER A 148 13.32 19.56 -4.58
C SER A 148 12.63 18.68 -5.63
N MET A 149 11.30 18.73 -5.68
CA MET A 149 10.46 18.00 -6.61
C MET A 149 9.37 18.92 -7.14
N ASP A 150 9.05 18.82 -8.43
CA ASP A 150 7.97 19.60 -9.04
C ASP A 150 6.62 19.15 -8.47
N ARG A 151 5.68 20.08 -8.26
CA ARG A 151 4.35 19.75 -7.72
C ARG A 151 3.60 18.71 -8.55
N ASP A 152 3.67 18.83 -9.88
CA ASP A 152 3.02 17.88 -10.78
C ASP A 152 3.71 16.51 -10.73
N ALA A 153 5.03 16.46 -10.49
CA ALA A 153 5.75 15.22 -10.26
C ALA A 153 5.33 14.54 -8.94
N VAL A 154 5.14 15.32 -7.87
CA VAL A 154 4.59 14.81 -6.59
C VAL A 154 3.20 14.21 -6.80
N ALA A 155 2.30 14.95 -7.47
CA ALA A 155 0.95 14.49 -7.75
C ALA A 155 0.95 13.20 -8.57
N LEU A 156 1.78 13.13 -9.62
CA LEU A 156 1.92 11.95 -10.47
C LEU A 156 2.50 10.75 -9.71
N LEU A 157 3.50 10.95 -8.86
CA LEU A 157 4.09 9.88 -8.05
C LEU A 157 3.07 9.27 -7.10
N VAL A 158 2.33 10.11 -6.36
CA VAL A 158 1.28 9.67 -5.44
C VAL A 158 0.15 8.96 -6.18
N ASP A 159 -0.26 9.46 -7.35
CA ASP A 159 -1.27 8.85 -8.20
C ASP A 159 -0.82 7.44 -8.67
N ARG A 160 0.42 7.31 -9.15
CA ARG A 160 0.98 6.02 -9.62
C ARG A 160 1.22 5.02 -8.51
N ALA A 161 1.46 5.46 -7.28
CA ALA A 161 1.63 4.57 -6.12
C ALA A 161 0.35 3.79 -5.78
N GLY A 162 -0.80 4.22 -6.28
CA GLY A 162 -2.06 3.49 -6.16
C GLY A 162 -2.59 3.44 -4.74
N THR A 163 -3.15 4.55 -4.30
CA THR A 163 -3.86 4.61 -3.02
C THR A 163 -5.27 4.04 -3.19
N THR A 164 -5.56 2.89 -2.61
CA THR A 164 -6.91 2.31 -2.52
C THR A 164 -7.26 2.01 -1.08
N ASP A 165 -8.56 1.91 -0.81
CA ASP A 165 -9.09 1.52 0.50
C ASP A 165 -8.63 0.11 0.97
N PHE A 166 -8.02 -0.68 0.07
CA PHE A 166 -7.56 -2.04 0.35
C PHE A 166 -6.08 -2.13 0.70
N ARG A 167 -5.27 -1.10 0.40
CA ARG A 167 -3.85 -1.08 0.76
C ARG A 167 -3.63 -0.34 2.07
N LYS A 168 -2.80 -0.93 2.94
CA LYS A 168 -2.35 -0.23 4.14
C LYS A 168 -1.51 0.98 3.73
N VAL A 169 -1.78 2.15 4.31
CA VAL A 169 -1.03 3.38 4.01
C VAL A 169 0.47 3.18 4.23
N GLY A 170 0.86 2.39 5.22
CA GLY A 170 2.28 2.05 5.48
C GLY A 170 2.98 1.38 4.30
N GLU A 171 2.29 0.49 3.55
CA GLU A 171 2.83 -0.15 2.34
C GLU A 171 3.02 0.88 1.23
N VAL A 172 2.06 1.78 1.06
CA VAL A 172 2.15 2.88 0.07
C VAL A 172 3.33 3.80 0.40
N LEU A 173 3.54 4.13 1.68
CA LEU A 173 4.67 4.96 2.10
C LEU A 173 6.01 4.29 1.84
N ALA A 174 6.13 2.99 2.09
CA ALA A 174 7.34 2.23 1.80
C ALA A 174 7.65 2.21 0.29
N ASP A 175 6.63 1.98 -0.55
CA ASP A 175 6.77 2.02 -2.00
C ASP A 175 7.20 3.41 -2.49
N LEU A 176 6.55 4.47 -1.99
CA LEU A 176 6.90 5.85 -2.33
C LEU A 176 8.35 6.17 -1.96
N ASP A 177 8.79 5.76 -0.78
CA ASP A 177 10.16 6.01 -0.31
C ASP A 177 11.20 5.28 -1.17
N GLN A 178 10.92 4.03 -1.58
CA GLN A 178 11.76 3.27 -2.50
C GLN A 178 11.84 3.92 -3.89
N GLU A 179 10.73 4.40 -4.43
CA GLU A 179 10.74 5.10 -5.73
C GLU A 179 11.52 6.42 -5.64
N LEU A 180 11.39 7.16 -4.53
CA LEU A 180 12.20 8.37 -4.28
C LEU A 180 13.69 8.05 -4.21
N GLU A 181 14.09 6.98 -3.53
CA GLU A 181 15.48 6.54 -3.43
C GLU A 181 16.07 6.14 -4.80
N LYS A 182 15.31 5.42 -5.62
CA LYS A 182 15.71 5.11 -7.01
C LYS A 182 15.91 6.37 -7.85
N MET A 183 15.01 7.35 -7.72
CA MET A 183 15.15 8.62 -8.43
C MET A 183 16.34 9.41 -7.95
N ASP A 184 16.57 9.46 -6.64
CA ASP A 184 17.74 10.15 -6.05
C ASP A 184 19.06 9.56 -6.56
N SER A 185 19.16 8.24 -6.66
CA SER A 185 20.37 7.54 -7.11
C SER A 185 20.77 7.83 -8.58
N ARG A 186 19.83 8.34 -9.38
CA ARG A 186 20.07 8.71 -10.79
C ARG A 186 20.34 10.20 -11.04
N LEU A 187 20.20 11.01 -10.00
CA LEU A 187 20.31 12.47 -10.11
C LEU A 187 21.65 12.97 -9.63
N ASP A 188 22.26 13.87 -10.40
CA ASP A 188 23.43 14.61 -9.97
C ASP A 188 23.09 15.55 -8.81
N PRO A 189 24.07 15.94 -7.97
CA PRO A 189 23.86 16.89 -6.88
C PRO A 189 23.18 18.18 -7.37
N GLY A 190 22.13 18.59 -6.67
CA GLY A 190 21.39 19.82 -6.98
C GLY A 190 20.30 19.70 -8.07
N GLN A 191 20.21 18.58 -8.75
CA GLN A 191 19.11 18.34 -9.69
C GLN A 191 17.81 18.07 -8.94
N LYS A 192 16.69 18.51 -9.54
CA LYS A 192 15.34 18.29 -9.00
C LYS A 192 14.65 17.09 -9.66
N ILE A 193 13.71 16.50 -8.95
CA ILE A 193 12.84 15.44 -9.48
C ILE A 193 11.75 16.08 -10.34
N THR A 194 11.66 15.68 -11.62
CA THR A 194 10.72 16.22 -12.60
C THR A 194 9.62 15.21 -12.96
N VAL A 195 8.54 15.70 -13.60
CA VAL A 195 7.46 14.85 -14.12
C VAL A 195 8.01 13.80 -15.08
N ALA A 196 8.87 14.19 -16.03
CA ALA A 196 9.46 13.26 -17.01
C ALA A 196 10.22 12.09 -16.33
N MET A 197 10.91 12.36 -15.24
CA MET A 197 11.62 11.32 -14.49
C MET A 197 10.64 10.36 -13.81
N VAL A 198 9.56 10.86 -13.22
CA VAL A 198 8.51 10.01 -12.63
C VAL A 198 7.85 9.16 -13.73
N GLU A 199 7.60 9.73 -14.91
CA GLU A 199 7.03 8.99 -16.05
C GLU A 199 7.94 7.86 -16.53
N ASP A 200 9.25 8.09 -16.59
CA ASP A 200 10.23 7.11 -17.04
C ASP A 200 10.46 5.99 -16.01
N MET A 201 10.56 6.34 -14.74
CA MET A 201 11.05 5.42 -13.71
C MET A 201 9.96 4.71 -12.92
N VAL A 202 8.81 5.35 -12.73
CA VAL A 202 7.75 4.81 -11.86
C VAL A 202 6.66 4.16 -12.70
N GLY A 203 6.55 2.83 -12.60
CA GLY A 203 5.43 2.09 -13.17
C GLY A 203 4.09 2.55 -12.57
N ASP A 204 3.04 2.46 -13.36
CA ASP A 204 1.68 2.72 -12.89
C ASP A 204 1.22 1.54 -12.01
N ARG A 205 1.32 1.70 -10.68
CA ARG A 205 0.91 0.70 -9.68
C ARG A 205 -0.50 0.92 -9.14
N ARG A 206 -1.25 1.86 -9.74
CA ARG A 206 -2.65 2.02 -9.36
C ARG A 206 -3.34 0.67 -9.52
N PRO A 207 -4.00 0.16 -8.48
CA PRO A 207 -4.86 -0.99 -8.67
C PRO A 207 -5.86 -0.59 -9.73
N VAL A 208 -5.89 -1.35 -10.81
CA VAL A 208 -6.97 -1.19 -11.78
C VAL A 208 -8.22 -1.63 -11.05
N SER A 209 -9.10 -0.69 -10.78
CA SER A 209 -10.35 -1.04 -10.16
C SER A 209 -11.17 -1.87 -11.15
N LEU A 210 -11.92 -2.82 -10.63
CA LEU A 210 -12.95 -3.52 -11.41
C LEU A 210 -13.84 -2.50 -12.17
N GLN A 211 -13.96 -1.29 -11.61
CA GLN A 211 -14.68 -0.18 -12.17
C GLN A 211 -14.05 0.35 -13.47
N ASP A 212 -12.71 0.46 -13.53
CA ASP A 212 -12.01 0.90 -14.76
C ASP A 212 -12.21 -0.11 -15.91
N PHE A 213 -12.25 -1.40 -15.57
CA PHE A 213 -12.58 -2.45 -16.52
C PHE A 213 -14.03 -2.31 -17.04
N LEU A 214 -14.99 -2.12 -16.13
CA LEU A 214 -16.40 -1.96 -16.47
C LEU A 214 -16.63 -0.70 -17.31
N ASP A 215 -16.03 0.43 -16.94
CA ASP A 215 -16.12 1.69 -17.68
C ASP A 215 -15.48 1.57 -19.07
N ALA A 216 -14.32 0.92 -19.16
CA ALA A 216 -13.66 0.68 -20.45
C ALA A 216 -14.53 -0.20 -21.38
N LEU A 217 -15.17 -1.23 -20.82
CA LEU A 217 -16.05 -2.11 -21.57
C LEU A 217 -17.35 -1.41 -21.99
N ALA A 218 -18.00 -0.68 -21.07
CA ALA A 218 -19.24 0.04 -21.30
C ALA A 218 -19.08 1.18 -22.34
N HIS A 219 -17.99 1.92 -22.26
CA HIS A 219 -17.68 3.05 -23.16
C HIS A 219 -16.91 2.68 -24.43
N ARG A 220 -16.71 1.38 -24.71
CA ARG A 220 -16.02 0.89 -25.89
C ARG A 220 -14.61 1.45 -26.05
N LYS A 221 -13.78 1.30 -25.00
CA LYS A 221 -12.39 1.77 -24.96
C LYS A 221 -11.42 0.57 -24.98
N PRO A 222 -11.16 -0.05 -26.13
CA PRO A 222 -10.48 -1.34 -26.22
C PRO A 222 -9.07 -1.33 -25.61
N ALA A 223 -8.30 -0.25 -25.81
CA ALA A 223 -6.94 -0.15 -25.25
C ALA A 223 -6.94 -0.11 -23.71
N GLN A 224 -7.90 0.62 -23.12
CA GLN A 224 -8.04 0.67 -21.65
C GLN A 224 -8.59 -0.66 -21.10
N LEU A 225 -9.49 -1.29 -21.84
CA LEU A 225 -10.04 -2.59 -21.48
C LEU A 225 -8.96 -3.65 -21.38
N VAL A 226 -8.11 -3.80 -22.40
CA VAL A 226 -7.02 -4.79 -22.36
C VAL A 226 -6.08 -4.51 -21.20
N LYS A 227 -5.68 -3.25 -20.98
CA LYS A 227 -4.83 -2.86 -19.87
C LYS A 227 -5.44 -3.21 -18.50
N SER A 228 -6.73 -2.93 -18.31
CA SER A 228 -7.43 -3.23 -17.05
C SER A 228 -7.64 -4.73 -16.86
N LEU A 229 -7.98 -5.44 -17.92
CA LEU A 229 -8.19 -6.88 -17.87
C LEU A 229 -6.91 -7.64 -17.49
N LEU A 230 -5.78 -7.32 -18.12
CA LEU A 230 -4.48 -7.95 -17.81
C LEU A 230 -4.13 -7.78 -16.33
N ARG A 231 -4.25 -6.58 -15.79
CA ARG A 231 -3.94 -6.32 -14.37
C ARG A 231 -4.88 -7.04 -13.41
N LEU A 232 -6.19 -7.05 -13.68
CA LEU A 232 -7.14 -7.78 -12.85
C LEU A 232 -6.86 -9.30 -12.86
N ARG A 233 -6.34 -9.82 -13.99
CA ARG A 233 -5.89 -11.22 -14.08
C ARG A 233 -4.60 -11.47 -13.32
N GLU A 234 -3.63 -10.57 -13.37
CA GLU A 234 -2.40 -10.63 -12.56
C GLU A 234 -2.71 -10.60 -11.05
N GLU A 235 -3.76 -9.87 -10.64
CA GLU A 235 -4.30 -9.85 -9.27
C GLU A 235 -5.11 -11.13 -8.91
N GLY A 236 -5.21 -12.08 -9.84
CA GLY A 236 -5.87 -13.38 -9.63
C GLY A 236 -7.39 -13.35 -9.78
N MET A 237 -7.98 -12.28 -10.36
CA MET A 237 -9.43 -12.20 -10.54
C MET A 237 -9.90 -13.16 -11.65
N PRO A 238 -10.83 -14.08 -11.34
CA PRO A 238 -11.31 -15.03 -12.33
C PRO A 238 -12.10 -14.39 -13.47
N GLY A 239 -11.92 -14.86 -14.71
CA GLY A 239 -12.62 -14.33 -15.88
C GLY A 239 -14.14 -14.42 -15.79
N PHE A 240 -14.66 -15.51 -15.21
CA PHE A 240 -16.10 -15.66 -15.01
C PHE A 240 -16.70 -14.60 -14.10
N LEU A 241 -15.94 -14.17 -13.07
CA LEU A 241 -16.40 -13.10 -12.17
C LEU A 241 -16.43 -11.75 -12.86
N LEU A 242 -15.43 -11.46 -13.72
CA LEU A 242 -15.42 -10.27 -14.57
C LEU A 242 -16.61 -10.26 -15.52
N ALA A 243 -16.92 -11.38 -16.17
CA ALA A 243 -18.04 -11.52 -17.07
C ALA A 243 -19.39 -11.34 -16.35
N GLN A 244 -19.57 -11.94 -15.18
CA GLN A 244 -20.78 -11.81 -14.36
C GLN A 244 -21.00 -10.37 -13.90
N THR A 245 -19.96 -9.69 -13.46
CA THR A 245 -20.05 -8.30 -13.00
C THR A 245 -20.38 -7.37 -14.17
N ALA A 246 -19.72 -7.55 -15.32
CA ALA A 246 -20.02 -6.82 -16.55
C ALA A 246 -21.45 -7.05 -17.04
N TRP A 247 -21.95 -8.28 -16.96
CA TRP A 247 -23.32 -8.61 -17.31
C TRP A 247 -24.33 -7.85 -16.45
N THR A 248 -24.11 -7.78 -15.14
CA THR A 248 -25.00 -7.06 -14.21
C THR A 248 -25.08 -5.57 -14.58
N GLU A 249 -23.98 -4.94 -14.93
CA GLU A 249 -23.93 -3.55 -15.37
C GLU A 249 -24.59 -3.38 -16.74
N PHE A 250 -24.36 -4.29 -17.67
CA PHE A 250 -24.95 -4.22 -19.00
C PHE A 250 -26.46 -4.34 -18.97
N VAL A 251 -27.03 -5.10 -18.01
CA VAL A 251 -28.49 -5.11 -17.77
C VAL A 251 -29.00 -3.73 -17.41
N GLN A 252 -28.29 -3.01 -16.56
CA GLN A 252 -28.71 -1.64 -16.18
C GLN A 252 -28.61 -0.69 -17.37
N LEU A 253 -27.51 -0.71 -18.12
CA LEU A 253 -27.31 0.12 -19.30
C LEU A 253 -28.31 -0.19 -20.41
N PHE A 254 -28.61 -1.47 -20.63
CA PHE A 254 -29.67 -1.90 -21.58
C PHE A 254 -31.06 -1.37 -21.18
N ARG A 255 -31.44 -1.51 -19.90
CA ARG A 255 -32.70 -0.99 -19.39
C ARG A 255 -32.80 0.53 -19.55
N LEU A 256 -31.73 1.23 -19.22
CA LEU A 256 -31.60 2.67 -19.40
C LEU A 256 -31.76 3.05 -20.89
N ARG A 257 -31.05 2.34 -21.78
CA ARG A 257 -31.17 2.53 -23.23
C ARG A 257 -32.64 2.34 -23.72
N LYS A 258 -33.27 1.27 -23.28
CA LYS A 258 -34.67 0.99 -23.65
C LYS A 258 -35.64 2.07 -23.17
N ALA A 259 -35.43 2.63 -21.98
CA ALA A 259 -36.24 3.75 -21.48
C ALA A 259 -36.04 5.02 -22.32
N MET A 260 -34.76 5.31 -22.65
CA MET A 260 -34.45 6.45 -23.54
C MET A 260 -35.00 6.29 -24.95
N ASP A 261 -35.03 5.07 -25.51
CA ASP A 261 -35.66 4.76 -26.82
C ASP A 261 -37.17 4.99 -26.82
N ARG A 262 -37.82 4.94 -25.63
CA ARG A 262 -39.22 5.31 -25.43
C ARG A 262 -39.46 6.81 -25.21
N GLY A 263 -38.38 7.63 -25.26
CA GLY A 263 -38.44 9.07 -25.06
C GLY A 263 -38.34 9.53 -23.60
N GLU A 264 -38.02 8.63 -22.66
CA GLU A 264 -37.80 9.00 -21.28
C GLU A 264 -36.45 9.75 -21.10
N ARG A 265 -36.42 10.72 -20.19
CA ARG A 265 -35.15 11.37 -19.84
C ARG A 265 -34.26 10.40 -19.08
N ALA A 266 -32.96 10.34 -19.45
CA ALA A 266 -31.99 9.42 -18.87
C ALA A 266 -31.92 9.48 -17.34
N GLU A 267 -31.98 10.69 -16.75
CA GLU A 267 -31.94 10.89 -15.31
C GLU A 267 -33.16 10.33 -14.59
N ASN A 268 -34.35 10.46 -15.19
CA ASN A 268 -35.59 9.90 -14.63
C ASN A 268 -35.56 8.38 -14.69
N ALA A 269 -35.23 7.83 -15.86
CA ALA A 269 -35.07 6.41 -16.05
C ALA A 269 -34.01 5.80 -15.12
N ALA A 270 -32.88 6.48 -14.91
CA ALA A 270 -31.86 6.03 -13.98
C ALA A 270 -32.38 5.97 -12.53
N ARG A 271 -33.18 6.97 -12.11
CA ARG A 271 -33.80 7.00 -10.79
C ARG A 271 -34.79 5.83 -10.61
N ASP A 272 -35.61 5.57 -11.60
CA ASP A 272 -36.59 4.48 -11.57
C ASP A 272 -35.93 3.10 -11.56
N LEU A 273 -34.74 3.01 -12.14
CA LEU A 273 -33.85 1.81 -12.09
C LEU A 273 -33.04 1.70 -10.81
N GLY A 274 -33.16 2.65 -9.87
CA GLY A 274 -32.41 2.66 -8.62
C GLY A 274 -30.92 3.03 -8.77
N ILE A 275 -30.53 3.62 -9.90
CA ILE A 275 -29.15 4.08 -10.13
C ILE A 275 -28.92 5.38 -9.36
N ASN A 276 -27.94 5.38 -8.48
CA ASN A 276 -27.59 6.57 -7.70
C ASN A 276 -27.18 7.73 -8.64
N ALA A 277 -27.73 8.94 -8.40
CA ALA A 277 -27.53 10.11 -9.26
C ALA A 277 -26.04 10.52 -9.36
N PHE A 278 -25.28 10.43 -8.29
CA PHE A 278 -23.84 10.72 -8.30
C PHE A 278 -23.08 9.71 -9.17
N ILE A 279 -23.37 8.40 -9.03
CA ILE A 279 -22.77 7.34 -9.83
C ILE A 279 -23.15 7.50 -11.30
N PHE A 280 -24.42 7.82 -11.59
CA PHE A 280 -24.93 8.07 -12.94
C PHE A 280 -24.12 9.16 -13.66
N GLN A 281 -23.86 10.30 -12.99
CA GLN A 281 -23.09 11.40 -13.55
C GLN A 281 -21.58 11.06 -13.62
N LYS A 282 -20.99 10.58 -12.53
CA LYS A 282 -19.55 10.30 -12.43
C LYS A 282 -19.11 9.28 -13.48
N ARG A 283 -19.92 8.27 -13.77
CA ARG A 283 -19.62 7.20 -14.72
C ARG A 283 -20.19 7.44 -16.11
N ALA A 284 -20.76 8.61 -16.35
CA ALA A 284 -21.37 8.97 -17.63
C ALA A 284 -22.31 7.88 -18.21
N PHE A 285 -23.19 7.31 -17.38
CA PHE A 285 -24.08 6.20 -17.74
C PHE A 285 -24.95 6.50 -18.96
N GLU A 286 -25.40 7.73 -19.14
CA GLU A 286 -26.14 8.14 -20.32
C GLU A 286 -25.31 7.96 -21.60
N THR A 287 -24.03 8.40 -21.59
CA THR A 287 -23.12 8.24 -22.70
C THR A 287 -22.83 6.75 -22.98
N ALA A 288 -22.63 5.97 -21.91
CA ALA A 288 -22.44 4.53 -22.01
C ALA A 288 -23.67 3.85 -22.64
N ALA A 289 -24.88 4.14 -22.17
CA ALA A 289 -26.12 3.58 -22.72
C ALA A 289 -26.32 3.95 -24.20
N LYS A 290 -25.90 5.14 -24.63
CA LYS A 290 -25.91 5.59 -26.04
C LYS A 290 -24.83 4.96 -26.90
N SER A 291 -23.79 4.37 -26.33
CA SER A 291 -22.66 3.80 -27.08
C SER A 291 -23.05 2.64 -28.01
N ARG A 292 -24.21 2.00 -27.73
CA ARG A 292 -24.72 0.85 -28.47
C ARG A 292 -26.24 0.94 -28.66
N PRO A 293 -26.80 0.42 -29.77
CA PRO A 293 -28.24 0.17 -29.88
C PRO A 293 -28.66 -0.98 -28.95
N ALA A 294 -29.95 -1.05 -28.62
CA ALA A 294 -30.50 -2.04 -27.69
C ALA A 294 -30.19 -3.50 -28.08
N ASP A 295 -30.27 -3.82 -29.37
CA ASP A 295 -29.99 -5.17 -29.88
C ASP A 295 -28.49 -5.56 -29.69
N ARG A 296 -27.59 -4.59 -29.80
CA ARG A 296 -26.17 -4.83 -29.55
C ARG A 296 -25.90 -5.10 -28.06
N TRP A 297 -26.58 -4.39 -27.16
CA TRP A 297 -26.50 -4.67 -25.73
C TRP A 297 -26.90 -6.12 -25.40
N LEU A 298 -27.97 -6.62 -26.04
CA LEU A 298 -28.42 -8.03 -25.87
C LEU A 298 -27.37 -9.03 -26.39
N ALA A 299 -26.79 -8.75 -27.56
CA ALA A 299 -25.75 -9.61 -28.13
C ALA A 299 -24.50 -9.65 -27.27
N ASP A 300 -24.07 -8.51 -26.75
CA ASP A 300 -22.91 -8.41 -25.85
C ASP A 300 -23.18 -9.11 -24.51
N MET A 301 -24.38 -9.02 -23.95
CA MET A 301 -24.80 -9.77 -22.76
C MET A 301 -24.77 -11.28 -23.00
N ALA A 302 -25.21 -11.75 -24.16
CA ALA A 302 -25.13 -13.17 -24.52
C ALA A 302 -23.66 -13.63 -24.63
N SER A 303 -22.77 -12.79 -25.16
CA SER A 303 -21.32 -13.06 -25.21
C SER A 303 -20.71 -13.16 -23.80
N LEU A 304 -21.11 -12.28 -22.87
CA LEU A 304 -20.67 -12.35 -21.47
C LEU A 304 -21.11 -13.66 -20.79
N CYS A 305 -22.35 -14.11 -21.01
CA CYS A 305 -22.82 -15.40 -20.51
C CYS A 305 -22.01 -16.58 -21.10
N LYS A 306 -21.61 -16.49 -22.37
CA LYS A 306 -20.74 -17.49 -23.00
C LYS A 306 -19.37 -17.51 -22.34
N ILE A 307 -18.75 -16.33 -22.12
CA ILE A 307 -17.46 -16.19 -21.43
C ILE A 307 -17.54 -16.82 -20.04
N GLU A 308 -18.55 -16.48 -19.24
CA GLU A 308 -18.76 -17.03 -17.90
C GLU A 308 -18.84 -18.55 -17.93
N SER A 309 -19.65 -19.11 -18.82
CA SER A 309 -19.84 -20.56 -18.93
C SER A 309 -18.58 -21.30 -19.38
N GLN A 310 -17.82 -20.71 -20.30
CA GLN A 310 -16.59 -21.32 -20.82
C GLN A 310 -15.45 -21.24 -19.81
N ASP A 311 -15.31 -20.12 -19.09
CA ASP A 311 -14.26 -19.95 -18.07
C ASP A 311 -14.49 -20.94 -16.90
N LYS A 312 -15.75 -21.08 -16.42
CA LYS A 312 -16.10 -22.09 -15.40
C LYS A 312 -15.83 -23.56 -15.82
N ARG A 313 -15.78 -23.83 -17.11
CA ARG A 313 -15.45 -25.16 -17.67
C ARG A 313 -13.95 -25.32 -17.95
N GLY A 314 -13.12 -24.31 -17.65
CA GLY A 314 -11.69 -24.33 -17.89
C GLY A 314 -11.28 -24.20 -19.36
N HIS A 315 -12.13 -23.65 -20.22
CA HIS A 315 -11.81 -23.46 -21.64
C HIS A 315 -10.79 -22.36 -21.90
N TYR A 316 -10.62 -21.40 -20.98
CA TYR A 316 -9.64 -20.34 -21.11
C TYR A 316 -8.33 -20.67 -20.37
N GLN A 317 -7.71 -21.81 -20.72
CA GLN A 317 -6.37 -22.15 -20.25
C GLN A 317 -5.30 -21.17 -20.77
N ASN A 318 -5.59 -20.51 -21.90
CA ASN A 318 -4.76 -19.46 -22.47
C ASN A 318 -5.42 -18.09 -22.25
N GLU A 319 -4.78 -17.24 -21.48
CA GLU A 319 -5.29 -15.91 -21.07
C GLU A 319 -5.68 -15.02 -22.26
N TRP A 320 -4.94 -15.09 -23.38
CA TRP A 320 -5.22 -14.29 -24.57
C TRP A 320 -6.59 -14.58 -25.24
N LEU A 321 -7.15 -15.79 -25.07
CA LEU A 321 -8.48 -16.12 -25.60
C LEU A 321 -9.57 -15.34 -24.86
N LEU A 322 -9.46 -15.23 -23.54
CA LEU A 322 -10.37 -14.43 -22.73
C LEU A 322 -10.30 -12.93 -23.09
N GLU A 323 -9.08 -12.42 -23.31
CA GLU A 323 -8.86 -11.05 -23.75
C GLU A 323 -9.49 -10.77 -25.12
N LEU A 324 -9.37 -11.70 -26.05
CA LEU A 324 -9.97 -11.58 -27.39
C LEU A 324 -11.50 -11.50 -27.30
N GLU A 325 -12.13 -12.33 -26.49
CA GLU A 325 -13.60 -12.33 -26.33
C GLU A 325 -14.10 -10.99 -25.71
N PHE A 326 -13.45 -10.49 -24.65
CA PHE A 326 -13.79 -9.18 -24.10
C PHE A 326 -13.50 -8.03 -25.08
N HIS A 327 -12.41 -8.13 -25.85
CA HIS A 327 -12.09 -7.14 -26.88
C HIS A 327 -13.15 -7.08 -27.97
N GLN A 328 -13.73 -8.22 -28.39
CA GLN A 328 -14.82 -8.27 -29.37
C GLN A 328 -16.08 -7.55 -28.88
N ILE A 329 -16.39 -7.64 -27.57
CA ILE A 329 -17.51 -6.92 -26.94
C ILE A 329 -17.24 -5.41 -26.92
N SER A 330 -16.00 -4.98 -26.81
CA SER A 330 -15.63 -3.56 -26.78
C SER A 330 -15.57 -2.87 -28.15
N ARG A 331 -15.65 -3.63 -29.24
CA ARG A 331 -15.75 -3.13 -30.62
C ARG A 331 -17.20 -2.90 -31.03
#